data_9bdcbc0100b7ff85d8c7f46c1896f091
#
_entry.id   9bdcbc0100b7ff85d8c7f46c1896f091
#
_cell.length_a   1.000
_cell.length_b   1.000
_cell.length_c   1.000
_cell.angle_alpha   90.00
_cell.angle_beta   90.00
_cell.angle_gamma   90.00
#
_symmetry.space_group_name_H-M   'P 1'
#
loop_
_entity.id
_entity.type
_entity.pdbx_description
1 polymer ?
#
loop_
_entity_poly.entity_id
_entity_poly.type
_entity_poly.pdbx_seq_one_letter_code
_entity_poly.pdbx_strand_id
1 'polypeptide(L)'
;MDHDERLRLAADLTERLLERHGATIAAVGVHGSVARGDDGEESDLDLAVVTGGPEVEVPARYLRHRGTVVDLGAIAADAYLEEAGHIGPAWPLAADQYVNHLAVHDPGGFFHKLKHVHEAAVEEAAPEVFAAAAGVDLVQLLSWDSKARAAELAGDLPTTLLAVKEAAVLAALVVGLQTRTAYRNLPHALHATAATGAAGPAFPEAYRRLLDPTADPAVQV
;
A
#
# COMPACT_ATOMS: atom_id res chain seq x y z
N MET A 1 20.86 4.57 -3.83
CA MET A 1 20.45 5.52 -4.89
C MET A 1 19.77 6.69 -4.20
N ASP A 2 20.12 7.91 -4.54
CA ASP A 2 19.46 9.10 -3.98
C ASP A 2 18.12 9.41 -4.72
N HIS A 3 17.39 10.41 -4.20
CA HIS A 3 16.09 10.83 -4.74
C HIS A 3 16.17 11.24 -6.22
N ASP A 4 17.12 12.12 -6.55
CA ASP A 4 17.28 12.64 -7.91
C ASP A 4 17.70 11.53 -8.90
N GLU A 5 18.48 10.55 -8.46
CA GLU A 5 18.84 9.39 -9.26
C GLU A 5 17.64 8.50 -9.55
N ARG A 6 16.72 8.34 -8.58
CA ARG A 6 15.46 7.59 -8.79
C ARG A 6 14.56 8.30 -9.79
N LEU A 7 14.44 9.62 -9.70
CA LEU A 7 13.65 10.40 -10.66
C LEU A 7 14.23 10.32 -12.08
N ARG A 8 15.56 10.38 -12.22
CA ARG A 8 16.22 10.17 -13.52
C ARG A 8 15.97 8.76 -14.06
N LEU A 9 16.07 7.74 -13.20
CA LEU A 9 15.77 6.37 -13.59
C LEU A 9 14.30 6.22 -14.02
N ALA A 10 13.35 6.85 -13.34
CA ALA A 10 11.95 6.86 -13.74
C ALA A 10 11.75 7.47 -15.13
N ALA A 11 12.43 8.58 -15.42
CA ALA A 11 12.39 9.21 -16.75
C ALA A 11 12.98 8.31 -17.82
N ASP A 12 14.16 7.72 -17.59
CA ASP A 12 14.83 6.81 -18.54
C ASP A 12 13.98 5.56 -18.84
N LEU A 13 13.35 5.00 -17.80
CA LEU A 13 12.45 3.84 -17.97
C LEU A 13 11.18 4.22 -18.73
N THR A 14 10.63 5.39 -18.45
CA THR A 14 9.45 5.91 -19.14
C THR A 14 9.74 6.11 -20.63
N GLU A 15 10.88 6.71 -20.99
CA GLU A 15 11.28 6.88 -22.40
C GLU A 15 11.34 5.53 -23.13
N ARG A 16 11.97 4.53 -22.54
CA ARG A 16 12.04 3.17 -23.12
C ARG A 16 10.69 2.48 -23.23
N LEU A 17 9.79 2.71 -22.27
CA LEU A 17 8.42 2.20 -22.33
C LEU A 17 7.65 2.84 -23.48
N LEU A 18 7.78 4.16 -23.65
CA LEU A 18 7.13 4.91 -24.73
C LEU A 18 7.69 4.52 -26.11
N GLU A 19 9.00 4.29 -26.24
CA GLU A 19 9.59 3.78 -27.48
C GLU A 19 9.00 2.43 -27.93
N ARG A 20 8.69 1.55 -26.96
CA ARG A 20 8.19 0.19 -27.25
C ARG A 20 6.67 0.12 -27.36
N HIS A 21 5.97 0.89 -26.57
CA HIS A 21 4.53 0.75 -26.33
C HIS A 21 3.77 2.07 -26.47
N GLY A 22 4.41 3.15 -26.96
CA GLY A 22 3.95 4.54 -26.85
C GLY A 22 2.48 4.80 -27.20
N ALA A 23 1.99 4.17 -28.29
CA ALA A 23 0.59 4.36 -28.71
C ALA A 23 -0.44 3.77 -27.73
N THR A 24 0.01 2.94 -26.78
CA THR A 24 -0.86 2.20 -25.86
C THR A 24 -0.72 2.67 -24.41
N ILE A 25 0.29 3.48 -24.10
CA ILE A 25 0.50 4.06 -22.79
C ILE A 25 -0.22 5.41 -22.71
N ALA A 26 -1.17 5.51 -21.79
CA ALA A 26 -1.91 6.74 -21.51
C ALA A 26 -1.15 7.65 -20.55
N ALA A 27 -0.51 7.08 -19.51
CA ALA A 27 0.28 7.84 -18.56
C ALA A 27 1.34 6.95 -17.88
N VAL A 28 2.41 7.56 -17.37
CA VAL A 28 3.39 6.94 -16.47
C VAL A 28 3.66 7.89 -15.32
N GLY A 29 3.59 7.40 -14.10
CA GLY A 29 3.85 8.18 -12.89
C GLY A 29 4.62 7.39 -11.84
N VAL A 30 5.35 8.11 -11.02
CA VAL A 30 5.95 7.59 -9.80
C VAL A 30 4.95 7.75 -8.66
N HIS A 31 4.83 6.76 -7.80
CA HIS A 31 4.06 6.87 -6.54
C HIS A 31 4.91 6.46 -5.33
N GLY A 32 4.29 6.28 -4.16
CA GLY A 32 5.00 5.86 -2.97
C GLY A 32 5.94 6.91 -2.38
N SER A 33 7.02 6.46 -1.75
CA SER A 33 7.95 7.34 -1.01
C SER A 33 8.66 8.35 -1.90
N VAL A 34 9.04 7.95 -3.12
CA VAL A 34 9.70 8.84 -4.07
C VAL A 34 8.79 9.97 -4.51
N ALA A 35 7.52 9.69 -4.81
CA ALA A 35 6.57 10.74 -5.18
C ALA A 35 6.28 11.73 -4.05
N ARG A 36 6.35 11.27 -2.79
CA ARG A 36 6.18 12.13 -1.61
C ARG A 36 7.45 12.88 -1.20
N GLY A 37 8.63 12.49 -1.72
CA GLY A 37 9.92 13.05 -1.32
C GLY A 37 10.35 12.63 0.10
N ASP A 38 9.83 11.52 0.61
CA ASP A 38 10.20 10.92 1.90
C ASP A 38 10.98 9.59 1.75
N ASP A 39 11.53 9.35 0.56
CA ASP A 39 12.33 8.19 0.24
C ASP A 39 13.72 8.23 0.93
N GLY A 40 14.14 7.07 1.40
CA GLY A 40 15.46 6.84 2.00
C GLY A 40 16.37 5.99 1.10
N GLU A 41 17.55 5.66 1.59
CA GLU A 41 18.56 4.88 0.87
C GLU A 41 18.03 3.53 0.38
N GLU A 42 17.23 2.85 1.22
CA GLU A 42 16.66 1.53 0.95
C GLU A 42 15.31 1.56 0.21
N SER A 43 14.80 2.75 -0.13
CA SER A 43 13.51 2.86 -0.82
C SER A 43 13.59 2.28 -2.24
N ASP A 44 12.54 1.60 -2.63
CA ASP A 44 12.25 1.21 -4.01
C ASP A 44 11.77 2.40 -4.85
N LEU A 45 11.55 2.13 -6.12
CA LEU A 45 10.96 3.06 -7.08
C LEU A 45 9.69 2.42 -7.63
N ASP A 46 8.55 2.97 -7.25
CA ASP A 46 7.24 2.50 -7.67
C ASP A 46 6.78 3.28 -8.92
N LEU A 47 6.59 2.56 -10.04
CA LEU A 47 6.13 3.11 -11.31
C LEU A 47 4.76 2.56 -11.68
N ALA A 48 3.76 3.43 -11.81
CA ALA A 48 2.47 3.12 -12.40
C ALA A 48 2.49 3.40 -13.90
N VAL A 49 2.29 2.37 -14.71
CA VAL A 49 2.12 2.47 -16.17
C VAL A 49 0.65 2.29 -16.49
N VAL A 50 0.00 3.36 -16.90
CA VAL A 50 -1.42 3.37 -17.24
C VAL A 50 -1.57 3.10 -18.73
N THR A 51 -2.34 2.08 -19.08
CA THR A 51 -2.58 1.70 -20.48
C THR A 51 -3.95 2.14 -20.96
N GLY A 52 -4.08 2.41 -22.26
CA GLY A 52 -5.34 2.84 -22.87
C GLY A 52 -6.43 1.76 -22.96
N GLY A 53 -6.13 0.53 -22.58
CA GLY A 53 -7.07 -0.59 -22.59
C GLY A 53 -6.48 -1.88 -22.04
N PRO A 54 -7.29 -2.92 -21.82
CA PRO A 54 -6.89 -4.17 -21.17
C PRO A 54 -6.00 -5.07 -22.04
N GLU A 55 -5.95 -4.85 -23.34
CA GLU A 55 -5.22 -5.69 -24.30
C GLU A 55 -3.74 -5.33 -24.45
N VAL A 56 -3.26 -4.38 -23.64
CA VAL A 56 -1.87 -3.90 -23.74
C VAL A 56 -1.00 -4.66 -22.76
N GLU A 57 -0.20 -5.57 -23.29
CA GLU A 57 0.82 -6.25 -22.49
C GLU A 57 2.03 -5.34 -22.23
N VAL A 58 1.93 -4.45 -21.27
CA VAL A 58 3.11 -3.94 -20.58
C VAL A 58 3.36 -4.91 -19.44
N PRO A 59 4.48 -5.63 -19.42
CA PRO A 59 4.69 -6.61 -18.37
C PRO A 59 4.94 -5.90 -17.03
N ALA A 60 4.01 -6.06 -16.09
CA ALA A 60 4.26 -5.76 -14.69
C ALA A 60 5.45 -6.60 -14.21
N ARG A 61 6.43 -5.99 -13.56
CA ARG A 61 7.60 -6.72 -13.10
C ARG A 61 8.38 -5.98 -12.03
N TYR A 62 9.05 -6.75 -11.18
CA TYR A 62 10.10 -6.27 -10.31
C TYR A 62 11.44 -6.29 -11.06
N LEU A 63 12.11 -5.16 -11.11
CA LEU A 63 13.43 -5.01 -11.70
C LEU A 63 14.44 -4.61 -10.63
N ARG A 64 15.71 -4.97 -10.79
CA ARG A 64 16.77 -4.45 -9.94
C ARG A 64 17.75 -3.62 -10.78
N HIS A 65 17.92 -2.36 -10.43
CA HIS A 65 18.83 -1.45 -11.10
C HIS A 65 19.76 -0.78 -10.09
N ARG A 66 21.07 -1.00 -10.22
CA ARG A 66 22.11 -0.46 -9.32
C ARG A 66 21.79 -0.62 -7.83
N GLY A 67 21.23 -1.76 -7.45
CA GLY A 67 20.88 -2.05 -6.07
C GLY A 67 19.45 -1.64 -5.66
N THR A 68 18.82 -0.71 -6.36
CA THR A 68 17.42 -0.30 -6.12
C THR A 68 16.45 -1.27 -6.78
N VAL A 69 15.39 -1.61 -6.08
CA VAL A 69 14.24 -2.34 -6.63
C VAL A 69 13.35 -1.33 -7.36
N VAL A 70 12.91 -1.69 -8.55
CA VAL A 70 11.88 -0.96 -9.28
C VAL A 70 10.66 -1.85 -9.38
N ASP A 71 9.57 -1.42 -8.81
CA ASP A 71 8.25 -2.03 -8.98
C ASP A 71 7.53 -1.33 -10.15
N LEU A 72 7.31 -2.05 -11.22
CA LEU A 72 6.62 -1.57 -12.39
C LEU A 72 5.24 -2.23 -12.47
N GLY A 73 4.22 -1.51 -12.02
CA GLY A 73 2.83 -1.89 -12.13
C GLY A 73 2.22 -1.40 -13.43
N ALA A 74 1.52 -2.27 -14.17
CA ALA A 74 0.77 -1.88 -15.36
C ALA A 74 -0.72 -2.13 -15.13
N ILE A 75 -1.55 -1.11 -15.39
CA ILE A 75 -2.98 -1.16 -15.18
C ILE A 75 -3.73 -0.41 -16.30
N ALA A 76 -4.88 -0.95 -16.73
CA ALA A 76 -5.74 -0.25 -17.67
C ALA A 76 -6.37 1.00 -17.02
N ALA A 77 -6.46 2.09 -17.77
CA ALA A 77 -6.96 3.37 -17.27
C ALA A 77 -8.33 3.26 -16.59
N ASP A 78 -9.28 2.56 -17.21
CA ASP A 78 -10.63 2.41 -16.66
C ASP A 78 -10.62 1.57 -15.37
N ALA A 79 -9.84 0.49 -15.33
CA ALA A 79 -9.70 -0.35 -14.12
C ALA A 79 -9.08 0.44 -12.97
N TYR A 80 -8.07 1.28 -13.25
CA TYR A 80 -7.43 2.09 -12.21
C TYR A 80 -8.37 3.17 -11.65
N LEU A 81 -9.21 3.77 -12.51
CA LEU A 81 -10.25 4.71 -12.06
C LEU A 81 -11.34 4.00 -11.24
N GLU A 82 -11.73 2.79 -11.65
CA GLU A 82 -12.69 1.98 -10.90
C GLU A 82 -12.14 1.61 -9.51
N GLU A 83 -10.89 1.16 -9.43
CA GLU A 83 -10.22 0.90 -8.15
C GLU A 83 -10.13 2.13 -7.27
N ALA A 84 -9.76 3.29 -7.83
CA ALA A 84 -9.68 4.55 -7.10
C ALA A 84 -11.04 5.01 -6.54
N GLY A 85 -12.13 4.68 -7.23
CA GLY A 85 -13.51 4.95 -6.79
C GLY A 85 -14.04 3.97 -5.75
N HIS A 86 -13.29 2.92 -5.40
CA HIS A 86 -13.77 1.87 -4.52
C HIS A 86 -13.14 1.96 -3.11
N ILE A 87 -14.00 1.95 -2.08
CA ILE A 87 -13.57 1.86 -0.67
C ILE A 87 -13.66 0.40 -0.23
N GLY A 88 -12.55 -0.32 -0.33
CA GLY A 88 -12.43 -1.71 0.08
C GLY A 88 -11.59 -1.89 1.35
N PRO A 89 -11.41 -3.15 1.81
CA PRO A 89 -10.62 -3.47 3.01
C PRO A 89 -9.19 -2.90 2.99
N ALA A 90 -8.52 -2.96 1.86
CA ALA A 90 -7.15 -2.44 1.71
C ALA A 90 -7.07 -0.91 1.56
N TRP A 91 -8.21 -0.19 1.52
CA TRP A 91 -8.24 1.25 1.28
C TRP A 91 -7.27 2.06 2.13
N PRO A 92 -7.07 1.81 3.44
CA PRO A 92 -6.17 2.64 4.26
C PRO A 92 -4.72 2.64 3.77
N LEU A 93 -4.26 1.58 3.11
CA LEU A 93 -2.92 1.48 2.53
C LEU A 93 -2.90 1.79 1.03
N ALA A 94 -4.00 1.51 0.32
CA ALA A 94 -4.10 1.74 -1.12
C ALA A 94 -4.35 3.22 -1.48
N ALA A 95 -4.96 4.00 -0.60
CA ALA A 95 -5.36 5.38 -0.89
C ALA A 95 -4.19 6.28 -1.31
N ASP A 96 -3.00 6.07 -0.75
CA ASP A 96 -1.81 6.86 -1.06
C ASP A 96 -1.45 6.82 -2.55
N GLN A 97 -1.57 5.64 -3.17
CA GLN A 97 -1.28 5.47 -4.61
C GLN A 97 -2.28 6.16 -5.55
N TYR A 98 -3.45 6.59 -5.06
CA TYR A 98 -4.42 7.32 -5.89
C TYR A 98 -4.25 8.84 -5.80
N VAL A 99 -3.60 9.35 -4.75
CA VAL A 99 -3.49 10.79 -4.50
C VAL A 99 -2.08 11.34 -4.66
N ASN A 100 -1.05 10.52 -4.45
CA ASN A 100 0.34 10.93 -4.45
C ASN A 100 1.09 10.37 -5.66
N HIS A 101 0.93 11.04 -6.80
CA HIS A 101 1.67 10.73 -8.02
C HIS A 101 2.56 11.90 -8.44
N LEU A 102 3.76 11.57 -8.88
CA LEU A 102 4.60 12.46 -9.67
C LEU A 102 4.51 12.00 -11.14
N ALA A 103 3.80 12.75 -11.97
CA ALA A 103 3.63 12.43 -13.36
C ALA A 103 4.97 12.56 -14.11
N VAL A 104 5.42 11.49 -14.78
CA VAL A 104 6.58 11.48 -15.67
C VAL A 104 6.14 11.64 -17.12
N HIS A 105 5.02 11.01 -17.49
CA HIS A 105 4.35 11.17 -18.77
C HIS A 105 2.83 11.13 -18.53
N ASP A 106 2.15 12.24 -18.78
CA ASP A 106 0.69 12.33 -18.55
C ASP A 106 0.06 13.41 -19.44
N PRO A 107 0.04 13.19 -20.77
CA PRO A 107 -0.48 14.17 -21.71
C PRO A 107 -1.99 14.40 -21.57
N GLY A 108 -2.71 13.44 -20.97
CA GLY A 108 -4.16 13.49 -20.78
C GLY A 108 -4.61 13.95 -19.40
N GLY A 109 -3.70 14.22 -18.47
CA GLY A 109 -4.04 14.60 -17.08
C GLY A 109 -4.66 13.45 -16.29
N PHE A 110 -4.27 12.21 -16.59
CA PHE A 110 -4.85 11.01 -15.98
C PHE A 110 -4.71 11.00 -14.45
N PHE A 111 -3.52 11.32 -13.92
CA PHE A 111 -3.30 11.28 -12.47
C PHE A 111 -4.09 12.35 -11.71
N HIS A 112 -4.35 13.50 -12.35
CA HIS A 112 -5.26 14.49 -11.78
C HIS A 112 -6.70 13.95 -11.72
N LYS A 113 -7.17 13.28 -12.78
CA LYS A 113 -8.48 12.64 -12.82
C LYS A 113 -8.57 11.50 -11.78
N LEU A 114 -7.54 10.66 -11.67
CA LEU A 114 -7.47 9.55 -10.70
C LEU A 114 -7.65 10.07 -9.26
N LYS A 115 -6.88 11.10 -8.91
CA LYS A 115 -6.97 11.76 -7.60
C LYS A 115 -8.38 12.29 -7.34
N HIS A 116 -8.96 12.99 -8.30
CA HIS A 116 -10.30 13.56 -8.17
C HIS A 116 -11.38 12.48 -7.97
N VAL A 117 -11.31 11.38 -8.73
CA VAL A 117 -12.22 10.23 -8.56
C VAL A 117 -12.11 9.66 -7.16
N HIS A 118 -10.89 9.49 -6.65
CA HIS A 118 -10.67 8.96 -5.31
C HIS A 118 -11.19 9.90 -4.22
N GLU A 119 -10.86 11.18 -4.29
CA GLU A 119 -11.29 12.18 -3.31
C GLU A 119 -12.82 12.29 -3.27
N ALA A 120 -13.48 12.31 -4.43
CA ALA A 120 -14.94 12.31 -4.53
C ALA A 120 -15.55 11.04 -3.91
N ALA A 121 -14.98 9.86 -4.21
CA ALA A 121 -15.46 8.61 -3.63
C ALA A 121 -15.36 8.60 -2.10
N VAL A 122 -14.27 9.12 -1.53
CA VAL A 122 -14.10 9.22 -0.08
C VAL A 122 -15.07 10.23 0.55
N GLU A 123 -15.28 11.38 -0.10
CA GLU A 123 -16.18 12.43 0.39
C GLU A 123 -17.66 11.98 0.37
N GLU A 124 -18.07 11.30 -0.71
CA GLU A 124 -19.44 10.84 -0.91
C GLU A 124 -19.77 9.53 -0.20
N ALA A 125 -18.77 8.76 0.24
CA ALA A 125 -19.00 7.47 0.86
C ALA A 125 -19.74 7.60 2.19
N ALA A 126 -20.88 6.91 2.28
CA ALA A 126 -21.61 6.78 3.54
C ALA A 126 -20.77 6.03 4.60
N PRO A 127 -20.99 6.31 5.91
CA PRO A 127 -20.27 5.61 6.99
C PRO A 127 -20.33 4.08 6.89
N GLU A 128 -21.43 3.56 6.40
CA GLU A 128 -21.70 2.13 6.24
C GLU A 128 -20.74 1.45 5.25
N VAL A 129 -20.23 2.18 4.25
CA VAL A 129 -19.25 1.67 3.27
C VAL A 129 -17.93 1.33 3.98
N PHE A 130 -17.43 2.27 4.78
CA PHE A 130 -16.23 2.05 5.59
C PHE A 130 -16.44 0.96 6.65
N ALA A 131 -17.61 0.95 7.29
CA ALA A 131 -17.96 -0.07 8.28
C ALA A 131 -18.03 -1.48 7.66
N ALA A 132 -18.59 -1.60 6.46
CA ALA A 132 -18.63 -2.88 5.73
C ALA A 132 -17.22 -3.36 5.36
N ALA A 133 -16.36 -2.48 4.84
CA ALA A 133 -14.97 -2.80 4.55
C ALA A 133 -14.20 -3.23 5.80
N ALA A 134 -14.35 -2.51 6.92
CA ALA A 134 -13.76 -2.86 8.20
C ALA A 134 -14.27 -4.21 8.74
N GLY A 135 -15.54 -4.55 8.48
CA GLY A 135 -16.12 -5.84 8.84
C GLY A 135 -15.43 -7.02 8.17
N VAL A 136 -15.00 -6.88 6.91
CA VAL A 136 -14.24 -7.91 6.20
C VAL A 136 -12.90 -8.16 6.89
N ASP A 137 -12.15 -7.10 7.17
CA ASP A 137 -10.84 -7.21 7.83
C ASP A 137 -10.98 -7.73 9.27
N LEU A 138 -12.04 -7.34 9.99
CA LEU A 138 -12.30 -7.86 11.33
C LEU A 138 -12.52 -9.38 11.36
N VAL A 139 -13.23 -9.93 10.38
CA VAL A 139 -13.42 -11.40 10.25
C VAL A 139 -12.09 -12.09 10.00
N GLN A 140 -11.23 -11.53 9.14
CA GLN A 140 -9.91 -12.06 8.88
C GLN A 140 -9.00 -11.95 10.12
N LEU A 141 -9.04 -10.84 10.84
CA LEU A 141 -8.32 -10.63 12.09
C LEU A 141 -8.67 -11.71 13.12
N LEU A 142 -9.96 -11.99 13.33
CA LEU A 142 -10.41 -13.06 14.25
C LEU A 142 -9.91 -14.45 13.81
N SER A 143 -9.83 -14.69 12.51
CA SER A 143 -9.26 -15.95 11.98
C SER A 143 -7.77 -16.06 12.30
N TRP A 144 -6.99 -14.97 12.13
CA TRP A 144 -5.57 -14.96 12.46
C TRP A 144 -5.31 -15.03 13.96
N ASP A 145 -6.12 -14.37 14.81
CA ASP A 145 -6.06 -14.52 16.27
C ASP A 145 -6.27 -15.98 16.69
N SER A 146 -7.26 -16.66 16.11
CA SER A 146 -7.50 -18.08 16.36
C SER A 146 -6.32 -18.97 15.95
N LYS A 147 -5.69 -18.68 14.79
CA LYS A 147 -4.48 -19.41 14.34
C LYS A 147 -3.29 -19.16 15.27
N ALA A 148 -3.10 -17.90 15.70
CA ALA A 148 -2.04 -17.55 16.65
C ALA A 148 -2.15 -18.36 17.94
N ARG A 149 -3.35 -18.40 18.56
CA ARG A 149 -3.61 -19.16 19.79
C ARG A 149 -3.41 -20.66 19.59
N ALA A 150 -3.85 -21.23 18.47
CA ALA A 150 -3.67 -22.64 18.20
C ALA A 150 -2.19 -23.01 18.01
N ALA A 151 -1.42 -22.18 17.31
CA ALA A 151 0.00 -22.36 17.10
C ALA A 151 0.80 -22.21 18.40
N GLU A 152 0.46 -21.23 19.23
CA GLU A 152 1.04 -21.03 20.56
C GLU A 152 0.85 -22.26 21.44
N LEU A 153 -0.37 -22.80 21.53
CA LEU A 153 -0.67 -24.03 22.28
C LEU A 153 0.09 -25.25 21.76
N ALA A 154 0.40 -25.29 20.47
CA ALA A 154 1.19 -26.33 19.85
C ALA A 154 2.70 -26.14 19.98
N GLY A 155 3.17 -24.99 20.50
CA GLY A 155 4.58 -24.63 20.57
C GLY A 155 5.19 -24.28 19.20
N ASP A 156 4.37 -24.00 18.19
CA ASP A 156 4.80 -23.60 16.84
C ASP A 156 5.03 -22.08 16.78
N LEU A 157 6.20 -21.65 17.26
CA LEU A 157 6.58 -20.24 17.32
C LEU A 157 6.60 -19.54 15.94
N PRO A 158 7.12 -20.13 14.84
CA PRO A 158 7.09 -19.48 13.53
C PRO A 158 5.67 -19.14 13.06
N THR A 159 4.74 -20.09 13.17
CA THR A 159 3.33 -19.86 12.80
C THR A 159 2.66 -18.85 13.73
N THR A 160 2.98 -18.87 15.02
CA THR A 160 2.45 -17.89 15.97
C THR A 160 2.89 -16.47 15.61
N LEU A 161 4.18 -16.26 15.36
CA LEU A 161 4.72 -14.93 14.99
C LEU A 161 4.11 -14.41 13.67
N LEU A 162 3.97 -15.28 12.67
CA LEU A 162 3.32 -14.91 11.43
C LEU A 162 1.88 -14.47 11.69
N ALA A 163 1.12 -15.27 12.41
CA ALA A 163 -0.29 -15.00 12.66
C ALA A 163 -0.52 -13.71 13.48
N VAL A 164 0.34 -13.44 14.46
CA VAL A 164 0.29 -12.18 15.23
C VAL A 164 0.60 -10.97 14.33
N LYS A 165 1.59 -11.07 13.44
CA LYS A 165 1.91 -9.98 12.50
C LYS A 165 0.75 -9.69 11.56
N GLU A 166 0.14 -10.71 10.98
CA GLU A 166 -1.04 -10.56 10.12
C GLU A 166 -2.22 -9.92 10.87
N ALA A 167 -2.47 -10.38 12.10
CA ALA A 167 -3.51 -9.79 12.94
C ALA A 167 -3.24 -8.30 13.26
N ALA A 168 -1.98 -7.92 13.53
CA ALA A 168 -1.60 -6.53 13.78
C ALA A 168 -1.83 -5.64 12.55
N VAL A 169 -1.52 -6.12 11.35
CA VAL A 169 -1.79 -5.41 10.09
C VAL A 169 -3.28 -5.19 9.91
N LEU A 170 -4.09 -6.24 10.06
CA LEU A 170 -5.54 -6.16 9.93
C LEU A 170 -6.17 -5.23 10.98
N ALA A 171 -5.65 -5.23 12.22
CA ALA A 171 -6.08 -4.27 13.24
C ALA A 171 -5.83 -2.81 12.80
N ALA A 172 -4.68 -2.54 12.19
CA ALA A 172 -4.38 -1.21 11.66
C ALA A 172 -5.33 -0.83 10.51
N LEU A 173 -5.64 -1.76 9.59
CA LEU A 173 -6.61 -1.51 8.52
C LEU A 173 -8.02 -1.23 9.07
N VAL A 174 -8.49 -2.02 10.03
CA VAL A 174 -9.78 -1.79 10.70
C VAL A 174 -9.83 -0.39 11.33
N VAL A 175 -8.78 0.01 12.05
CA VAL A 175 -8.71 1.36 12.66
C VAL A 175 -8.69 2.43 11.57
N GLY A 176 -7.91 2.26 10.50
CA GLY A 176 -7.85 3.20 9.37
C GLY A 176 -9.23 3.41 8.72
N LEU A 177 -9.96 2.32 8.48
CA LEU A 177 -11.32 2.37 7.94
C LEU A 177 -12.30 3.05 8.90
N GLN A 178 -12.28 2.70 10.19
CA GLN A 178 -13.16 3.30 11.20
C GLN A 178 -12.90 4.80 11.40
N THR A 179 -11.64 5.22 11.31
CA THR A 179 -11.25 6.63 11.47
C THR A 179 -11.14 7.39 10.15
N ARG A 180 -11.40 6.73 9.02
CA ARG A 180 -11.20 7.25 7.66
C ARG A 180 -9.80 7.82 7.44
N THR A 181 -8.79 7.10 7.95
CA THR A 181 -7.39 7.49 7.88
C THR A 181 -6.65 6.64 6.85
N ALA A 182 -6.11 7.29 5.83
CA ALA A 182 -5.18 6.67 4.90
C ALA A 182 -3.74 6.69 5.46
N TYR A 183 -2.99 5.64 5.18
CA TYR A 183 -1.61 5.47 5.64
C TYR A 183 -0.63 5.50 4.47
N ARG A 184 0.54 6.07 4.68
CA ARG A 184 1.60 6.16 3.66
C ARG A 184 2.23 4.80 3.34
N ASN A 185 2.31 3.94 4.33
CA ASN A 185 2.88 2.60 4.24
C ASN A 185 2.51 1.79 5.49
N LEU A 186 2.84 0.51 5.49
CA LEU A 186 2.53 -0.38 6.62
C LEU A 186 3.21 0.01 7.94
N PRO A 187 4.51 0.37 8.03
CA PRO A 187 5.09 0.89 9.26
C PRO A 187 4.35 2.11 9.81
N HIS A 188 3.95 3.06 8.95
CA HIS A 188 3.16 4.21 9.37
C HIS A 188 1.78 3.81 9.90
N ALA A 189 1.10 2.84 9.26
CA ALA A 189 -0.19 2.33 9.69
C ALA A 189 -0.12 1.79 11.13
N LEU A 190 0.87 0.94 11.40
CA LEU A 190 1.07 0.33 12.71
C LEU A 190 1.43 1.36 13.78
N HIS A 191 2.32 2.32 13.47
CA HIS A 191 2.68 3.40 14.38
C HIS A 191 1.48 4.33 14.69
N ALA A 192 0.74 4.74 13.67
CA ALA A 192 -0.43 5.60 13.83
C ALA A 192 -1.51 4.89 14.67
N THR A 193 -1.78 3.61 14.40
CA THR A 193 -2.74 2.81 15.17
C THR A 193 -2.34 2.70 16.63
N ALA A 194 -1.05 2.47 16.92
CA ALA A 194 -0.53 2.44 18.28
C ALA A 194 -0.67 3.81 18.99
N ALA A 195 -0.45 4.90 18.25
CA ALA A 195 -0.54 6.26 18.81
C ALA A 195 -1.97 6.71 19.10
N THR A 196 -2.95 6.28 18.30
CA THR A 196 -4.37 6.66 18.51
C THR A 196 -5.02 5.96 19.70
N GLY A 197 -4.50 4.82 20.14
CA GLY A 197 -5.13 3.96 21.12
C GLY A 197 -6.46 3.32 20.68
N ALA A 198 -6.85 3.51 19.41
CA ALA A 198 -8.13 3.02 18.89
C ALA A 198 -8.19 1.48 18.84
N ALA A 199 -7.05 0.79 18.69
CA ALA A 199 -6.95 -0.67 18.78
C ALA A 199 -6.95 -1.20 20.22
N GLY A 200 -7.17 -0.34 21.21
CA GLY A 200 -7.20 -0.68 22.63
C GLY A 200 -5.87 -0.43 23.37
N PRO A 201 -5.91 -0.39 24.70
CA PRO A 201 -4.77 0.04 25.52
C PRO A 201 -3.58 -0.92 25.50
N ALA A 202 -3.80 -2.19 25.17
CA ALA A 202 -2.73 -3.19 25.11
C ALA A 202 -1.95 -3.16 23.77
N PHE A 203 -2.54 -2.63 22.70
CA PHE A 203 -1.95 -2.67 21.36
C PHE A 203 -0.58 -1.95 21.28
N PRO A 204 -0.38 -0.74 21.83
CA PRO A 204 0.91 -0.06 21.74
C PRO A 204 2.05 -0.84 22.38
N GLU A 205 1.79 -1.54 23.48
CA GLU A 205 2.80 -2.36 24.16
C GLU A 205 3.09 -3.64 23.39
N ALA A 206 2.06 -4.35 22.94
CA ALA A 206 2.21 -5.55 22.12
C ALA A 206 2.96 -5.24 20.82
N TYR A 207 2.64 -4.11 20.18
CA TYR A 207 3.31 -3.66 18.97
C TYR A 207 4.79 -3.35 19.20
N ARG A 208 5.15 -2.65 20.29
CA ARG A 208 6.55 -2.40 20.63
C ARG A 208 7.35 -3.71 20.84
N ARG A 209 6.76 -4.68 21.54
CA ARG A 209 7.38 -6.00 21.73
C ARG A 209 7.58 -6.74 20.42
N LEU A 210 6.60 -6.68 19.52
CA LEU A 210 6.69 -7.32 18.20
C LEU A 210 7.83 -6.74 17.34
N LEU A 211 8.16 -5.48 17.52
CA LEU A 211 9.24 -4.79 16.79
C LEU A 211 10.61 -4.88 17.47
N ASP A 212 10.68 -5.30 18.73
CA ASP A 212 11.94 -5.38 19.46
C ASP A 212 12.78 -6.57 18.96
N PRO A 213 13.88 -6.33 18.21
CA PRO A 213 14.70 -7.40 17.67
C PRO A 213 15.51 -8.14 18.77
N THR A 214 15.55 -7.57 19.98
CA THR A 214 16.27 -8.14 21.12
C THR A 214 15.36 -8.94 22.06
N ALA A 215 14.04 -8.83 21.90
CA ALA A 215 13.09 -9.57 22.68
C ALA A 215 13.18 -11.08 22.36
N ASP A 216 13.10 -11.91 23.40
CA ASP A 216 12.93 -13.35 23.21
C ASP A 216 11.68 -13.59 22.33
N PRO A 217 11.80 -14.33 21.22
CA PRO A 217 10.66 -14.65 20.36
C PRO A 217 9.47 -15.24 21.12
N ALA A 218 9.70 -15.99 22.20
CA ALA A 218 8.64 -16.52 23.05
C ALA A 218 7.90 -15.44 23.87
N VAL A 219 8.47 -14.23 24.00
CA VAL A 219 7.89 -13.09 24.72
C VAL A 219 7.18 -12.13 23.75
N GLN A 220 7.43 -12.26 22.44
CA GLN A 220 6.79 -11.44 21.41
C GLN A 220 5.33 -11.85 21.12
N VAL A 221 4.92 -13.01 21.59
CA VAL A 221 3.57 -13.57 21.47
C VAL A 221 2.81 -13.32 22.77
#